data_4e72b1fdf72fa775c17d9f163897433f
#
_entry.id   4e72b1fdf72fa775c17d9f163897433f
#
_cell.length_a   1.000
_cell.length_b   1.000
_cell.length_c   1.000
_cell.angle_alpha   90.00
_cell.angle_beta   90.00
_cell.angle_gamma   90.00
#
_symmetry.space_group_name_H-M   'P 1'
#
loop_
_entity.id
_entity.type
_entity.pdbx_description
1 polymer ?
#
loop_
_entity_poly.entity_id
_entity_poly.type
_entity_poly.pdbx_seq_one_letter_code
_entity_poly.pdbx_strand_id
1 'polypeptide(L)'
;MSEPNALKVLIVEDGASVRRLIRSILAGLTKDIRECGDGAEALTAYLSDRPDFVLMDIQMAVMDGITATRQIKAADPAAKIIIVTDYDQADLREAAIQAGACGYVLKENLLKLVGLLQTQDGRPS
;
A
#
# COMPACT_ATOMS: atom_id res chain seq x y z
N MET A 1 1.45 -8.80 25.74
CA MET A 1 2.65 -8.36 25.07
C MET A 1 2.41 -8.25 23.58
N SER A 2 2.74 -7.14 22.99
CA SER A 2 2.53 -6.97 21.55
C SER A 2 3.54 -7.80 20.77
N GLU A 3 3.12 -8.22 19.59
CA GLU A 3 4.01 -8.93 18.69
C GLU A 3 5.08 -7.96 18.17
N PRO A 4 6.36 -8.21 18.43
CA PRO A 4 7.40 -7.29 17.97
C PRO A 4 7.50 -7.22 16.45
N ASN A 5 6.98 -8.23 15.75
CA ASN A 5 7.04 -8.29 14.29
C ASN A 5 5.68 -8.06 13.62
N ALA A 6 4.70 -7.58 14.38
CA ALA A 6 3.39 -7.32 13.81
C ALA A 6 3.48 -6.17 12.83
N LEU A 7 3.08 -6.42 11.60
CA LEU A 7 3.04 -5.39 10.57
C LEU A 7 1.72 -4.63 10.65
N LYS A 8 1.80 -3.34 10.44
CA LYS A 8 0.63 -2.49 10.24
C LYS A 8 0.53 -2.15 8.77
N VAL A 9 -0.62 -2.40 8.18
CA VAL A 9 -0.84 -2.16 6.75
C VAL A 9 -2.04 -1.27 6.56
N LEU A 10 -1.91 -0.27 5.70
CA LEU A 10 -3.02 0.56 5.25
C LEU A 10 -3.33 0.19 3.81
N ILE A 11 -4.58 -0.17 3.54
CA ILE A 11 -5.05 -0.46 2.19
C ILE A 11 -5.84 0.74 1.69
N VAL A 12 -5.41 1.35 0.60
CA VAL A 12 -6.10 2.46 -0.04
C VAL A 12 -6.67 1.96 -1.37
N GLU A 13 -7.95 1.64 -1.37
CA GLU A 13 -8.61 0.97 -2.48
C GLU A 13 -10.11 1.21 -2.38
N ASP A 14 -10.75 1.66 -3.46
CA ASP A 14 -12.18 1.97 -3.43
C ASP A 14 -13.06 0.73 -3.58
N GLY A 15 -12.54 -0.38 -4.10
CA GLY A 15 -13.31 -1.60 -4.29
C GLY A 15 -13.34 -2.47 -3.05
N ALA A 16 -14.53 -2.67 -2.47
CA ALA A 16 -14.67 -3.47 -1.25
C ALA A 16 -14.24 -4.93 -1.45
N SER A 17 -14.51 -5.49 -2.63
CA SER A 17 -14.13 -6.89 -2.89
C SER A 17 -12.62 -7.04 -2.99
N VAL A 18 -11.93 -6.06 -3.57
CA VAL A 18 -10.47 -6.08 -3.65
C VAL A 18 -9.86 -5.94 -2.26
N ARG A 19 -10.42 -5.05 -1.43
CA ARG A 19 -9.95 -4.91 -0.05
C ARG A 19 -10.08 -6.22 0.71
N ARG A 20 -11.20 -6.91 0.57
CA ARG A 20 -11.41 -8.21 1.23
C ARG A 20 -10.42 -9.25 0.76
N LEU A 21 -10.15 -9.26 -0.54
CA LEU A 21 -9.19 -10.21 -1.11
C LEU A 21 -7.79 -9.96 -0.57
N ILE A 22 -7.37 -8.70 -0.52
CA ILE A 22 -6.06 -8.35 0.03
C ILE A 22 -5.97 -8.76 1.50
N ARG A 23 -7.00 -8.48 2.29
CA ARG A 23 -7.03 -8.92 3.70
C ARG A 23 -6.86 -10.43 3.82
N SER A 24 -7.56 -11.18 2.98
CA SER A 24 -7.45 -12.64 2.96
C SER A 24 -6.04 -13.11 2.69
N ILE A 25 -5.39 -12.49 1.71
CA ILE A 25 -4.03 -12.84 1.32
C ILE A 25 -3.05 -12.53 2.44
N LEU A 26 -3.26 -11.43 3.16
CA LEU A 26 -2.36 -11.00 4.22
C LEU A 26 -2.68 -11.60 5.59
N ALA A 27 -3.75 -12.40 5.71
CA ALA A 27 -4.23 -12.88 7.00
C ALA A 27 -3.19 -13.68 7.78
N GLY A 28 -2.29 -14.39 7.10
CA GLY A 28 -1.22 -15.13 7.75
C GLY A 28 -0.03 -14.27 8.15
N LEU A 29 0.00 -13.03 7.71
CA LEU A 29 1.13 -12.14 7.93
C LEU A 29 0.81 -11.06 8.94
N THR A 30 -0.40 -10.51 8.92
CA THR A 30 -0.81 -9.46 9.83
C THR A 30 -2.32 -9.44 10.02
N LYS A 31 -2.76 -8.97 11.18
CA LYS A 31 -4.17 -8.69 11.45
C LYS A 31 -4.41 -7.20 11.66
N ASP A 32 -3.37 -6.39 11.68
CA ASP A 32 -3.48 -4.95 11.89
C ASP A 32 -3.56 -4.25 10.54
N ILE A 33 -4.75 -4.29 9.96
CA ILE A 33 -5.02 -3.74 8.64
C ILE A 33 -6.09 -2.66 8.76
N ARG A 34 -5.75 -1.47 8.27
CA ARG A 34 -6.70 -0.36 8.15
C ARG A 34 -7.01 -0.14 6.68
N GLU A 35 -8.15 0.45 6.42
CA GLU A 35 -8.61 0.67 5.05
C GLU A 35 -9.11 2.09 4.87
N CYS A 36 -8.88 2.66 3.69
CA CYS A 36 -9.58 3.86 3.27
C CYS A 36 -9.94 3.74 1.80
N GLY A 37 -10.97 4.46 1.41
CA GLY A 37 -11.63 4.26 0.11
C GLY A 37 -11.15 5.17 -1.01
N ASP A 38 -10.32 6.16 -0.71
CA ASP A 38 -9.82 7.04 -1.76
C ASP A 38 -8.49 7.69 -1.38
N GLY A 39 -7.83 8.27 -2.40
CA GLY A 39 -6.52 8.87 -2.22
C GLY A 39 -6.55 10.16 -1.39
N ALA A 40 -7.69 10.85 -1.35
CA ALA A 40 -7.79 12.08 -0.59
C ALA A 40 -7.71 11.84 0.92
N GLU A 41 -8.13 10.65 1.36
CA GLU A 41 -8.08 10.28 2.79
C GLU A 41 -6.78 9.62 3.18
N ALA A 42 -5.97 9.23 2.19
CA ALA A 42 -4.80 8.39 2.43
C ALA A 42 -3.77 9.06 3.33
N LEU A 43 -3.48 10.34 3.11
CA LEU A 43 -2.48 11.04 3.91
C LEU A 43 -2.89 11.13 5.38
N THR A 44 -4.14 11.50 5.65
CA THR A 44 -4.65 11.58 7.02
C THR A 44 -4.61 10.20 7.69
N ALA A 45 -5.04 9.17 6.97
CA ALA A 45 -5.01 7.81 7.50
C ALA A 45 -3.58 7.36 7.80
N TYR A 46 -2.64 7.67 6.90
CA TYR A 46 -1.24 7.34 7.11
C TYR A 46 -0.68 8.01 8.36
N LEU A 47 -0.91 9.30 8.48
CA LEU A 47 -0.35 10.06 9.61
C LEU A 47 -0.96 9.66 10.95
N SER A 48 -2.23 9.22 10.95
CA SER A 48 -2.90 8.78 12.17
C SER A 48 -2.32 7.49 12.73
N ASP A 49 -1.91 6.57 11.86
CA ASP A 49 -1.55 5.22 12.29
C ASP A 49 -0.09 4.87 12.01
N ARG A 50 0.55 5.59 11.12
CA ARG A 50 1.94 5.33 10.70
C ARG A 50 2.16 3.86 10.36
N PRO A 51 1.44 3.30 9.37
CA PRO A 51 1.59 1.89 9.02
C PRO A 51 2.98 1.59 8.48
N ASP A 52 3.38 0.33 8.56
CA ASP A 52 4.64 -0.13 7.99
C ASP A 52 4.59 -0.12 6.46
N PHE A 53 3.42 -0.40 5.89
CA PHE A 53 3.21 -0.41 4.45
C PHE A 53 1.88 0.20 4.09
N VAL A 54 1.84 0.88 2.93
CA VAL A 54 0.61 1.32 2.30
C VAL A 54 0.47 0.57 0.99
N LEU A 55 -0.67 -0.06 0.79
CA LEU A 55 -1.02 -0.70 -0.48
C LEU A 55 -1.98 0.24 -1.19
N MET A 56 -1.55 0.81 -2.30
CA MET A 56 -2.21 1.95 -2.93
C MET A 56 -2.67 1.64 -4.34
N ASP A 57 -3.98 1.72 -4.58
CA ASP A 57 -4.51 1.65 -5.94
C ASP A 57 -4.23 2.98 -6.66
N ILE A 58 -4.05 2.92 -7.97
CA ILE A 58 -3.86 4.12 -8.78
C ILE A 58 -5.20 4.79 -9.11
N GLN A 59 -6.17 4.02 -9.59
CA GLN A 59 -7.43 4.60 -10.04
C GLN A 59 -8.46 4.69 -8.93
N MET A 60 -8.66 5.89 -8.43
CA MET A 60 -9.65 6.19 -7.41
C MET A 60 -10.36 7.50 -7.75
N ALA A 61 -11.58 7.65 -7.20
CA ALA A 61 -12.51 8.68 -7.68
C ALA A 61 -12.08 10.12 -7.40
N VAL A 62 -11.51 10.40 -6.25
CA VAL A 62 -11.24 11.78 -5.83
C VAL A 62 -9.80 12.18 -6.08
N MET A 63 -8.87 11.31 -5.73
CA MET A 63 -7.45 11.57 -5.95
C MET A 63 -6.79 10.26 -6.34
N ASP A 64 -6.00 10.25 -7.42
CA ASP A 64 -5.33 9.04 -7.84
C ASP A 64 -4.21 8.65 -6.88
N GLY A 65 -3.83 7.37 -6.93
CA GLY A 65 -2.87 6.83 -5.99
C GLY A 65 -1.44 7.34 -6.17
N ILE A 66 -1.08 7.78 -7.37
CA ILE A 66 0.26 8.35 -7.59
C ILE A 66 0.36 9.71 -6.91
N THR A 67 -0.67 10.54 -7.02
CA THR A 67 -0.72 11.81 -6.32
C THR A 67 -0.71 11.59 -4.80
N ALA A 68 -1.51 10.65 -4.32
CA ALA A 68 -1.54 10.32 -2.88
C ALA A 68 -0.17 9.83 -2.40
N THR A 69 0.52 9.03 -3.21
CA THR A 69 1.87 8.56 -2.89
C THR A 69 2.83 9.72 -2.73
N ARG A 70 2.78 10.69 -3.64
CA ARG A 70 3.64 11.88 -3.54
C ARG A 70 3.39 12.65 -2.24
N GLN A 71 2.12 12.80 -1.87
CA GLN A 71 1.76 13.50 -0.63
C GLN A 71 2.27 12.79 0.60
N ILE A 72 2.12 11.48 0.65
CA ILE A 72 2.59 10.71 1.80
C ILE A 72 4.11 10.77 1.89
N LYS A 73 4.80 10.62 0.76
CA LYS A 73 6.28 10.66 0.75
C LYS A 73 6.81 12.05 1.08
N ALA A 74 6.08 13.10 0.72
CA ALA A 74 6.46 14.46 1.10
C ALA A 74 6.34 14.66 2.60
N ALA A 75 5.31 14.08 3.22
CA ALA A 75 5.11 14.18 4.66
C ALA A 75 6.02 13.25 5.46
N ASP A 76 6.36 12.09 4.88
CA ASP A 76 7.21 11.10 5.54
C ASP A 76 8.04 10.37 4.48
N PRO A 77 9.28 10.83 4.23
CA PRO A 77 10.13 10.20 3.21
C PRO A 77 10.44 8.72 3.46
N ALA A 78 10.26 8.24 4.69
CA ALA A 78 10.50 6.84 5.02
C ALA A 78 9.29 5.95 4.74
N ALA A 79 8.15 6.52 4.33
CA ALA A 79 6.95 5.74 4.06
C ALA A 79 7.20 4.71 2.95
N LYS A 80 6.67 3.50 3.14
CA LYS A 80 6.80 2.42 2.17
C LYS A 80 5.45 2.20 1.51
N ILE A 81 5.36 2.54 0.23
CA ILE A 81 4.12 2.46 -0.52
C ILE A 81 4.29 1.52 -1.68
N ILE A 82 3.44 0.50 -1.75
CA ILE A 82 3.39 -0.44 -2.86
C ILE A 82 2.13 -0.15 -3.67
N ILE A 83 2.31 0.15 -4.94
CA ILE A 83 1.18 0.35 -5.85
C ILE A 83 0.57 -0.99 -6.20
N VAL A 84 -0.76 -1.07 -6.12
CA VAL A 84 -1.53 -2.28 -6.47
C VAL A 84 -2.58 -1.86 -7.49
N THR A 85 -2.45 -2.32 -8.73
CA THR A 85 -3.25 -1.79 -9.82
C THR A 85 -3.54 -2.84 -10.90
N ASP A 86 -4.55 -2.57 -11.73
CA ASP A 86 -4.82 -3.38 -12.91
C ASP A 86 -3.92 -3.02 -14.10
N TYR A 87 -3.20 -1.91 -14.03
CA TYR A 87 -2.53 -1.33 -15.19
C TYR A 87 -1.03 -1.62 -15.20
N ASP A 88 -0.55 -2.14 -16.32
CA ASP A 88 0.85 -2.51 -16.49
C ASP A 88 1.53 -1.69 -17.58
N GLN A 89 1.18 -0.40 -17.68
CA GLN A 89 1.83 0.49 -18.63
C GLN A 89 3.15 1.00 -18.06
N ALA A 90 4.16 1.07 -18.93
CA ALA A 90 5.49 1.51 -18.51
C ALA A 90 5.51 2.92 -17.94
N ASP A 91 4.70 3.82 -18.51
CA ASP A 91 4.63 5.20 -18.03
C ASP A 91 4.02 5.32 -16.63
N LEU A 92 3.03 4.47 -16.32
CA LEU A 92 2.46 4.43 -14.97
C LEU A 92 3.44 3.87 -13.96
N ARG A 93 4.18 2.82 -14.31
CA ARG A 93 5.23 2.28 -13.45
C ARG A 93 6.29 3.32 -13.17
N GLU A 94 6.71 4.03 -14.19
CA GLU A 94 7.71 5.07 -14.06
C GLU A 94 7.22 6.19 -13.15
N ALA A 95 5.97 6.64 -13.37
CA ALA A 95 5.38 7.69 -12.53
C ALA A 95 5.27 7.26 -11.06
N ALA A 96 4.93 6.01 -10.82
CA ALA A 96 4.83 5.48 -9.46
C ALA A 96 6.20 5.47 -8.78
N ILE A 97 7.23 5.03 -9.49
CA ILE A 97 8.59 5.00 -8.96
C ILE A 97 9.06 6.42 -8.64
N GLN A 98 8.81 7.36 -9.56
CA GLN A 98 9.20 8.76 -9.34
C GLN A 98 8.44 9.41 -8.20
N ALA A 99 7.22 8.96 -7.94
CA ALA A 99 6.44 9.42 -6.79
C ALA A 99 6.98 8.86 -5.47
N GLY A 100 7.83 7.84 -5.52
CA GLY A 100 8.46 7.27 -4.34
C GLY A 100 7.94 5.89 -3.93
N ALA A 101 7.13 5.24 -4.78
CA ALA A 101 6.67 3.89 -4.48
C ALA A 101 7.84 2.91 -4.44
N CYS A 102 7.82 1.98 -3.51
CA CYS A 102 8.87 0.97 -3.38
C CYS A 102 8.50 -0.36 -4.03
N GLY A 103 7.30 -0.48 -4.57
CA GLY A 103 6.88 -1.68 -5.27
C GLY A 103 5.67 -1.42 -6.15
N TYR A 104 5.42 -2.34 -7.06
CA TYR A 104 4.33 -2.24 -8.04
C TYR A 104 3.81 -3.64 -8.30
N VAL A 105 2.57 -3.89 -7.97
CA VAL A 105 1.97 -5.22 -8.10
C VAL A 105 0.67 -5.12 -8.90
N LEU A 106 0.53 -5.98 -9.89
CA LEU A 106 -0.73 -6.06 -10.63
C LEU A 106 -1.76 -6.83 -9.81
N LYS A 107 -3.01 -6.42 -9.91
CA LYS A 107 -4.10 -7.09 -9.16
C LYS A 107 -4.26 -8.56 -9.52
N GLU A 108 -3.81 -8.98 -10.70
CA GLU A 108 -3.79 -10.40 -11.07
C GLU A 108 -2.70 -11.18 -10.35
N ASN A 109 -1.76 -10.51 -9.69
CA ASN A 109 -0.61 -11.11 -9.02
C ASN A 109 -0.53 -10.76 -7.53
N LEU A 110 -1.66 -10.66 -6.85
CA LEU A 110 -1.71 -10.19 -5.46
C LEU A 110 -0.91 -11.06 -4.49
N LEU A 111 -0.71 -12.33 -4.80
CA LEU A 111 0.10 -13.19 -3.94
C LEU A 111 1.55 -12.71 -3.79
N LYS A 112 2.03 -11.93 -4.74
CA LYS A 112 3.37 -11.34 -4.64
C LYS A 112 3.50 -10.38 -3.46
N LEU A 113 2.38 -9.86 -2.97
CA LEU A 113 2.40 -8.94 -1.82
C LEU A 113 3.05 -9.56 -0.59
N VAL A 114 2.80 -10.84 -0.34
CA VAL A 114 3.35 -11.51 0.85
C VAL A 114 4.87 -11.43 0.83
N GLY A 115 5.49 -11.80 -0.29
CA GLY A 115 6.94 -11.75 -0.41
C GLY A 115 7.49 -10.33 -0.32
N LEU A 116 6.81 -9.37 -0.95
CA LEU A 116 7.26 -7.99 -0.91
C LEU A 116 7.21 -7.41 0.50
N LEU A 117 6.15 -7.67 1.25
CA LEU A 117 6.05 -7.18 2.61
C LEU A 117 7.12 -7.80 3.49
N GLN A 118 7.44 -9.07 3.30
CA GLN A 118 8.47 -9.75 4.07
C GLN A 118 9.87 -9.23 3.76
N THR A 119 10.17 -8.98 2.48
CA THR A 119 11.50 -8.55 2.09
C THR A 119 11.75 -7.07 2.29
N GLN A 120 10.71 -6.24 2.25
CA GLN A 120 10.85 -4.79 2.29
C GLN A 120 10.63 -4.19 3.67
N ASP A 121 10.26 -4.98 4.67
CA ASP A 121 9.98 -4.40 5.98
C ASP A 121 11.24 -4.01 6.75
N GLY A 122 12.41 -4.40 6.25
CA GLY A 122 13.68 -4.02 6.86
C GLY A 122 14.04 -4.79 8.11
N ARG A 123 13.28 -5.81 8.46
CA ARG A 123 13.53 -6.59 9.65
C ARG A 123 14.39 -7.80 9.32
N PRO A 124 15.28 -8.17 10.25
CA PRO A 124 16.05 -9.40 10.06
C PRO A 124 15.09 -10.60 10.03
N SER A 125 15.33 -11.50 9.14
CA SER A 125 14.52 -12.71 9.06
C SER A 125 14.90 -13.71 10.15
#